data_11dd04dbd3f9379c4a416f60353f06c5
#
_entry.id   11dd04dbd3f9379c4a416f60353f06c5
#
_cell.length_a   1.000
_cell.length_b   1.000
_cell.length_c   1.000
_cell.angle_alpha   90.00
_cell.angle_beta   90.00
_cell.angle_gamma   90.00
#
_symmetry.space_group_name_H-M   'P 1'
#
loop_
_entity.id
_entity.type
_entity.pdbx_description
1 polymer ?
#
loop_
_entity_poly.entity_id
_entity_poly.type
_entity_poly.pdbx_seq_one_letter_code
_entity_poly.pdbx_strand_id
1 'polypeptide(L)'
;MNYRILIGGIVFVGLSSTTALAQNTVGEMLDAGGKKLSKEEVVAAMVGANISGPTMTGGQLQLDYKADGTFAGNIQEPQGGNGGMFGTWTVDDSGLLCAQYTITMGNQQGKSCVLFCRQADQYYVAFTDDRGARLLKRTIKK
;
A
#
# COMPACT_ATOMS: atom_id res chain seq x y z
N MET A 1 -71.41 -9.44 -7.72
CA MET A 1 -70.37 -8.92 -6.84
C MET A 1 -69.03 -9.37 -7.36
N ASN A 2 -68.31 -8.48 -8.01
CA ASN A 2 -67.02 -8.81 -8.61
C ASN A 2 -65.90 -8.39 -7.67
N TYR A 3 -65.17 -9.34 -7.09
CA TYR A 3 -63.95 -9.08 -6.34
C TYR A 3 -62.78 -9.09 -7.32
N ARG A 4 -62.15 -7.93 -7.52
CA ARG A 4 -60.88 -7.81 -8.21
C ARG A 4 -59.77 -7.97 -7.18
N ILE A 5 -59.02 -9.05 -7.29
CA ILE A 5 -57.80 -9.30 -6.54
C ILE A 5 -56.66 -8.54 -7.23
N LEU A 6 -56.15 -7.51 -6.58
CA LEU A 6 -54.92 -6.83 -6.99
C LEU A 6 -53.72 -7.61 -6.39
N ILE A 7 -53.00 -8.30 -7.26
CA ILE A 7 -51.76 -8.94 -6.91
C ILE A 7 -50.65 -7.86 -6.98
N GLY A 8 -50.26 -7.36 -5.80
CA GLY A 8 -49.11 -6.46 -5.68
C GLY A 8 -47.83 -7.26 -5.82
N GLY A 9 -47.13 -7.03 -6.93
CA GLY A 9 -45.79 -7.60 -7.14
C GLY A 9 -44.76 -6.92 -6.25
N ILE A 10 -44.17 -7.67 -5.33
CA ILE A 10 -43.03 -7.23 -4.54
C ILE A 10 -41.78 -7.41 -5.39
N VAL A 11 -41.22 -6.30 -5.86
CA VAL A 11 -39.90 -6.27 -6.52
C VAL A 11 -38.84 -6.38 -5.42
N PHE A 12 -38.24 -7.56 -5.28
CA PHE A 12 -37.03 -7.73 -4.49
C PHE A 12 -35.85 -7.11 -5.27
N VAL A 13 -35.45 -5.91 -4.87
CA VAL A 13 -34.16 -5.34 -5.28
C VAL A 13 -33.09 -6.06 -4.47
N GLY A 14 -32.46 -7.06 -5.06
CA GLY A 14 -31.31 -7.74 -4.48
C GLY A 14 -30.14 -6.76 -4.40
N LEU A 15 -29.80 -6.28 -3.21
CA LEU A 15 -28.52 -5.64 -2.95
C LEU A 15 -27.42 -6.70 -3.11
N SER A 16 -26.80 -6.73 -4.27
CA SER A 16 -25.55 -7.49 -4.47
C SER A 16 -24.46 -6.80 -3.68
N SER A 17 -24.23 -7.26 -2.45
CA SER A 17 -23.06 -6.89 -1.67
C SER A 17 -21.83 -7.49 -2.38
N THR A 18 -21.18 -6.71 -3.23
CA THR A 18 -19.84 -7.06 -3.74
C THR A 18 -18.90 -7.03 -2.55
N THR A 19 -18.63 -8.18 -1.96
CA THR A 19 -17.48 -8.33 -1.05
C THR A 19 -16.25 -7.99 -1.84
N ALA A 20 -15.66 -6.84 -1.57
CA ALA A 20 -14.36 -6.49 -2.10
C ALA A 20 -13.37 -7.54 -1.56
N LEU A 21 -12.98 -8.47 -2.41
CA LEU A 21 -11.91 -9.42 -2.09
C LEU A 21 -10.65 -8.60 -1.83
N ALA A 22 -10.03 -8.80 -0.66
CA ALA A 22 -8.76 -8.16 -0.35
C ALA A 22 -7.72 -8.68 -1.34
N GLN A 23 -7.18 -7.78 -2.19
CA GLN A 23 -6.10 -8.14 -3.09
C GLN A 23 -4.83 -8.36 -2.27
N ASN A 24 -4.25 -9.55 -2.40
CA ASN A 24 -3.05 -9.94 -1.68
C ASN A 24 -1.80 -9.96 -2.57
N THR A 25 -1.96 -9.95 -3.88
CA THR A 25 -0.87 -10.02 -4.86
C THR A 25 -0.95 -8.90 -5.90
N VAL A 26 0.20 -8.61 -6.52
CA VAL A 26 0.28 -7.64 -7.63
C VAL A 26 -0.69 -8.02 -8.76
N GLY A 27 -0.75 -9.30 -9.13
CA GLY A 27 -1.63 -9.78 -10.18
C GLY A 27 -3.11 -9.54 -9.88
N GLU A 28 -3.56 -9.89 -8.68
CA GLU A 28 -4.94 -9.66 -8.26
C GLU A 28 -5.32 -8.18 -8.27
N MET A 29 -4.40 -7.33 -7.81
CA MET A 29 -4.59 -5.88 -7.80
C MET A 29 -4.72 -5.32 -9.23
N LEU A 30 -3.85 -5.74 -10.16
CA LEU A 30 -3.90 -5.31 -11.55
C LEU A 30 -5.18 -5.80 -12.25
N ASP A 31 -5.59 -7.04 -12.03
CA ASP A 31 -6.81 -7.63 -12.60
C ASP A 31 -8.08 -6.94 -12.07
N ALA A 32 -8.02 -6.38 -10.87
CA ALA A 32 -9.10 -5.61 -10.27
C ALA A 32 -9.11 -4.11 -10.66
N GLY A 33 -8.31 -3.71 -11.63
CA GLY A 33 -8.26 -2.33 -12.15
C GLY A 33 -7.24 -1.42 -11.47
N GLY A 34 -6.38 -1.97 -10.61
CA GLY A 34 -5.28 -1.23 -10.03
C GLY A 34 -4.14 -1.00 -11.02
N LYS A 35 -3.18 -0.18 -10.65
CA LYS A 35 -2.04 0.17 -11.50
C LYS A 35 -0.74 0.30 -10.71
N LYS A 36 0.37 0.08 -11.41
CA LYS A 36 1.71 0.47 -10.96
C LYS A 36 1.85 1.98 -11.14
N LEU A 37 2.46 2.66 -10.17
CA LEU A 37 2.69 4.09 -10.26
C LEU A 37 3.93 4.41 -11.12
N SER A 38 3.85 5.49 -11.90
CA SER A 38 5.01 6.06 -12.60
C SER A 38 5.97 6.74 -11.63
N LYS A 39 7.17 7.07 -12.09
CA LYS A 39 8.16 7.84 -11.33
C LYS A 39 7.55 9.14 -10.77
N GLU A 40 6.89 9.91 -11.63
CA GLU A 40 6.28 11.19 -11.28
C GLU A 40 5.19 11.02 -10.22
N GLU A 41 4.36 9.98 -10.36
CA GLU A 41 3.31 9.67 -9.40
C GLU A 41 3.88 9.25 -8.04
N VAL A 42 4.95 8.44 -8.02
CA VAL A 42 5.63 8.05 -6.76
C VAL A 42 6.25 9.27 -6.09
N VAL A 43 7.01 10.10 -6.82
CA VAL A 43 7.61 11.32 -6.27
C VAL A 43 6.54 12.24 -5.70
N ALA A 44 5.46 12.47 -6.43
CA ALA A 44 4.36 13.34 -5.97
C ALA A 44 3.68 12.79 -4.71
N ALA A 45 3.53 11.47 -4.60
CA ALA A 45 2.94 10.84 -3.42
C ALA A 45 3.86 10.90 -2.20
N MET A 46 5.18 10.78 -2.39
CA MET A 46 6.15 10.59 -1.31
C MET A 46 6.68 11.89 -0.72
N VAL A 47 6.92 12.92 -1.53
CA VAL A 47 7.48 14.19 -1.04
C VAL A 47 6.61 14.81 0.04
N GLY A 48 7.16 14.99 1.23
CA GLY A 48 6.48 15.59 2.38
C GLY A 48 5.42 14.68 3.02
N ALA A 49 5.43 13.38 2.73
CA ALA A 49 4.43 12.44 3.20
C ALA A 49 4.89 11.67 4.44
N ASN A 50 3.95 11.39 5.33
CA ASN A 50 4.05 10.37 6.37
C ASN A 50 3.49 9.06 5.83
N ILE A 51 4.30 8.01 5.83
CA ILE A 51 3.95 6.69 5.33
C ILE A 51 3.87 5.72 6.49
N SER A 52 2.82 4.94 6.54
CA SER A 52 2.69 3.88 7.54
C SER A 52 2.14 2.58 6.94
N GLY A 53 2.44 1.47 7.57
CA GLY A 53 1.93 0.16 7.15
C GLY A 53 2.74 -1.01 7.69
N PRO A 54 2.30 -2.24 7.38
CA PRO A 54 2.95 -3.44 7.84
C PRO A 54 4.32 -3.66 7.17
N THR A 55 5.22 -4.33 7.90
CA THR A 55 6.47 -4.88 7.35
C THR A 55 6.24 -6.28 6.78
N MET A 56 7.22 -6.82 6.05
CA MET A 56 7.15 -8.19 5.53
C MET A 56 7.07 -9.25 6.65
N THR A 57 7.55 -8.92 7.83
CA THR A 57 7.65 -9.81 9.00
C THR A 57 6.51 -9.63 9.99
N GLY A 58 5.49 -8.84 9.64
CA GLY A 58 4.30 -8.63 10.46
C GLY A 58 4.43 -7.51 11.49
N GLY A 59 5.49 -6.71 11.40
CA GLY A 59 5.66 -5.49 12.19
C GLY A 59 4.92 -4.32 11.59
N GLN A 60 5.24 -3.12 12.06
CA GLN A 60 4.70 -1.85 11.60
C GLN A 60 5.82 -0.85 11.39
N LEU A 61 5.68 0.00 10.38
CA LEU A 61 6.57 1.13 10.16
C LEU A 61 5.77 2.43 10.03
N GLN A 62 6.42 3.52 10.41
CA GLN A 62 5.91 4.87 10.20
C GLN A 62 7.10 5.78 9.88
N LEU A 63 7.14 6.32 8.68
CA LEU A 63 8.27 7.06 8.14
C LEU A 63 7.82 8.39 7.54
N ASP A 64 8.59 9.44 7.80
CA ASP A 64 8.43 10.76 7.19
C ASP A 64 9.42 10.93 6.06
N TYR A 65 8.93 11.13 4.85
CA TYR A 65 9.73 11.33 3.64
C TYR A 65 9.83 12.82 3.32
N LYS A 66 11.06 13.30 3.14
CA LYS A 66 11.33 14.71 2.87
C LYS A 66 11.73 14.94 1.42
N ALA A 67 11.47 16.16 0.95
CA ALA A 67 11.82 16.58 -0.42
C ALA A 67 13.33 16.59 -0.70
N ASP A 68 14.16 16.68 0.35
CA ASP A 68 15.63 16.64 0.24
C ASP A 68 16.20 15.23 -0.03
N GLY A 69 15.33 14.21 -0.18
CA GLY A 69 15.74 12.83 -0.42
C GLY A 69 16.09 12.06 0.85
N THR A 70 15.75 12.56 2.02
CA THR A 70 15.90 11.84 3.30
C THR A 70 14.58 11.35 3.84
N PHE A 71 14.63 10.36 4.70
CA PHE A 71 13.49 9.91 5.48
C PHE A 71 13.93 9.50 6.87
N ALA A 72 13.02 9.57 7.81
CA ALA A 72 13.23 9.10 9.17
C ALA A 72 11.89 8.70 9.81
N GLY A 73 11.94 7.81 10.77
CA GLY A 73 10.78 7.40 11.53
C GLY A 73 11.06 6.20 12.42
N ASN A 74 10.05 5.38 12.60
CA ASN A 74 10.09 4.26 13.53
C ASN A 74 9.68 2.97 12.83
N ILE A 75 10.30 1.89 13.29
CA ILE A 75 9.94 0.53 12.91
C ILE A 75 9.74 -0.30 14.17
N GLN A 76 8.73 -1.14 14.17
CA GLN A 76 8.36 -2.04 15.25
C GLN A 76 8.21 -3.43 14.66
N GLU A 77 9.02 -4.36 15.14
CA GLU A 77 9.01 -5.75 14.71
C GLU A 77 8.54 -6.67 15.84
N PRO A 78 7.76 -7.72 15.54
CA PRO A 78 7.19 -8.59 16.58
C PRO A 78 8.25 -9.26 17.47
N GLN A 79 9.43 -9.56 16.91
CA GLN A 79 10.50 -10.26 17.60
C GLN A 79 11.77 -9.42 17.77
N GLY A 80 11.84 -8.25 17.15
CA GLY A 80 13.02 -7.39 17.16
C GLY A 80 12.89 -6.16 18.05
N GLY A 81 11.71 -5.91 18.62
CA GLY A 81 11.45 -4.70 19.41
C GLY A 81 11.20 -3.46 18.54
N ASN A 82 11.40 -2.29 19.13
CA ASN A 82 11.17 -1.00 18.51
C ASN A 82 12.49 -0.28 18.22
N GLY A 83 12.59 0.40 17.10
CA GLY A 83 13.75 1.20 16.77
C GLY A 83 13.45 2.33 15.81
N GLY A 84 14.41 3.23 15.65
CA GLY A 84 14.41 4.23 14.60
C GLY A 84 14.82 3.62 13.26
N MET A 85 14.30 4.17 12.18
CA MET A 85 14.72 3.88 10.83
C MET A 85 14.92 5.20 10.09
N PHE A 86 16.06 5.37 9.47
CA PHE A 86 16.38 6.60 8.73
C PHE A 86 17.30 6.31 7.56
N GLY A 87 17.32 7.21 6.59
CA GLY A 87 18.17 7.06 5.42
C GLY A 87 17.85 8.02 4.30
N THR A 88 18.17 7.59 3.08
CA THR A 88 17.93 8.33 1.84
C THR A 88 17.07 7.53 0.89
N TRP A 89 16.34 8.23 0.03
CA TRP A 89 15.47 7.62 -0.95
C TRP A 89 15.60 8.30 -2.32
N THR A 90 15.40 7.51 -3.35
CA THR A 90 15.32 7.95 -4.74
C THR A 90 14.23 7.17 -5.46
N VAL A 91 13.75 7.71 -6.57
CA VAL A 91 12.84 6.99 -7.47
C VAL A 91 13.52 6.88 -8.82
N ASP A 92 13.68 5.66 -9.32
CA ASP A 92 14.28 5.41 -10.62
C ASP A 92 13.30 5.67 -11.78
N ASP A 93 13.78 5.57 -13.02
CA ASP A 93 12.98 5.86 -14.20
C ASP A 93 11.83 4.86 -14.43
N SER A 94 11.91 3.67 -13.81
CA SER A 94 10.84 2.67 -13.83
C SER A 94 9.78 2.88 -12.73
N GLY A 95 9.96 3.87 -11.85
CA GLY A 95 9.05 4.16 -10.74
C GLY A 95 9.35 3.38 -9.46
N LEU A 96 10.46 2.66 -9.38
CA LEU A 96 10.88 2.00 -8.15
C LEU A 96 11.40 3.02 -7.15
N LEU A 97 10.87 3.00 -5.94
CA LEU A 97 11.43 3.75 -4.82
C LEU A 97 12.53 2.90 -4.18
N CYS A 98 13.76 3.39 -4.27
CA CYS A 98 14.94 2.74 -3.70
C CYS A 98 15.42 3.51 -2.48
N ALA A 99 15.61 2.83 -1.37
CA ALA A 99 16.06 3.40 -0.11
C ALA A 99 17.36 2.75 0.37
N GLN A 100 18.24 3.57 0.92
CA GLN A 100 19.36 3.13 1.75
C GLN A 100 19.02 3.51 3.18
N TYR A 101 19.09 2.57 4.10
CA TYR A 101 18.59 2.79 5.44
C TYR A 101 19.50 2.22 6.53
N THR A 102 19.35 2.79 7.71
CA THR A 102 19.86 2.27 8.97
C THR A 102 18.68 2.05 9.92
N ILE A 103 18.64 0.89 10.55
CA ILE A 103 17.71 0.57 11.64
C ILE A 103 18.53 0.54 12.92
N THR A 104 18.11 1.34 13.92
CA THR A 104 18.86 1.47 15.18
C THR A 104 18.88 0.21 16.02
N MET A 105 17.84 -0.63 15.91
CA MET A 105 17.86 -1.97 16.49
C MET A 105 18.93 -2.83 15.83
N GLY A 106 19.96 -3.18 16.58
CA GLY A 106 21.06 -3.99 16.08
C GLY A 106 21.96 -3.29 15.07
N ASN A 107 21.85 -1.97 14.90
CA ASN A 107 22.63 -1.18 13.95
C ASN A 107 22.66 -1.78 12.54
N GLN A 108 21.48 -2.14 12.04
CA GLN A 108 21.35 -2.79 10.75
C GLN A 108 21.34 -1.75 9.62
N GLN A 109 22.13 -1.97 8.59
CA GLN A 109 22.14 -1.17 7.38
C GLN A 109 21.66 -2.01 6.20
N GLY A 110 20.93 -1.39 5.30
CA GLY A 110 20.40 -2.09 4.14
C GLY A 110 20.02 -1.18 2.99
N LYS A 111 19.68 -1.83 1.88
CA LYS A 111 19.12 -1.22 0.68
C LYS A 111 17.90 -2.02 0.27
N SER A 112 16.86 -1.34 -0.15
CA SER A 112 15.69 -2.00 -0.77
C SER A 112 15.06 -1.10 -1.81
N CYS A 113 14.47 -1.72 -2.83
CA CYS A 113 13.63 -1.05 -3.79
C CYS A 113 12.23 -1.63 -3.71
N VAL A 114 11.22 -0.79 -3.79
CA VAL A 114 9.82 -1.20 -3.77
C VAL A 114 9.06 -0.61 -4.95
N LEU A 115 8.14 -1.39 -5.47
CA LEU A 115 7.16 -0.99 -6.45
C LEU A 115 5.96 -0.41 -5.72
N PHE A 116 5.53 0.79 -6.08
CA PHE A 116 4.27 1.36 -5.60
C PHE A 116 3.13 1.07 -6.57
N CYS A 117 2.01 0.65 -5.99
CA CYS A 117 0.77 0.38 -6.71
C CYS A 117 -0.37 1.14 -6.05
N ARG A 118 -1.42 1.39 -6.83
CA ARG A 118 -2.64 2.03 -6.34
C ARG A 118 -3.86 1.37 -6.94
N GLN A 119 -4.85 1.14 -6.10
CA GLN A 119 -6.19 0.76 -6.52
C GLN A 119 -7.20 1.64 -5.78
N ALA A 120 -8.05 2.36 -6.51
CA ALA A 120 -8.89 3.42 -5.97
C ALA A 120 -8.04 4.38 -5.11
N ASP A 121 -8.36 4.57 -3.84
CA ASP A 121 -7.62 5.45 -2.93
C ASP A 121 -6.58 4.70 -2.07
N GLN A 122 -6.40 3.41 -2.30
CA GLN A 122 -5.50 2.58 -1.51
C GLN A 122 -4.15 2.39 -2.19
N TYR A 123 -3.07 2.68 -1.46
CA TYR A 123 -1.69 2.43 -1.87
C TYR A 123 -1.19 1.10 -1.34
N TYR A 124 -0.32 0.48 -2.13
CA TYR A 124 0.37 -0.77 -1.82
C TYR A 124 1.82 -0.70 -2.26
N VAL A 125 2.67 -1.49 -1.62
CA VAL A 125 4.04 -1.75 -2.08
C VAL A 125 4.25 -3.24 -2.29
N ALA A 126 5.12 -3.56 -3.25
CA ALA A 126 5.64 -4.90 -3.49
C ALA A 126 7.16 -4.82 -3.68
N PHE A 127 7.87 -5.88 -3.33
CA PHE A 127 9.33 -5.94 -3.47
C PHE A 127 9.80 -6.45 -4.83
N THR A 128 8.89 -6.99 -5.62
CA THR A 128 9.11 -7.37 -7.03
C THR A 128 7.86 -7.02 -7.85
N ASP A 129 7.99 -7.03 -9.17
CA ASP A 129 6.88 -6.81 -10.09
C ASP A 129 6.21 -8.11 -10.57
N ASP A 130 6.60 -9.24 -10.01
CA ASP A 130 5.98 -10.53 -10.29
C ASP A 130 4.51 -10.51 -9.91
N ARG A 131 3.66 -11.10 -10.75
CA ARG A 131 2.21 -11.13 -10.49
C ARG A 131 1.85 -11.83 -9.18
N GLY A 132 2.67 -12.79 -8.73
CA GLY A 132 2.51 -13.47 -7.44
C GLY A 132 3.10 -12.73 -6.25
N ALA A 133 3.76 -11.58 -6.45
CA ALA A 133 4.37 -10.82 -5.37
C ALA A 133 3.32 -10.32 -4.39
N ARG A 134 3.61 -10.48 -3.10
CA ARG A 134 2.74 -10.02 -2.01
C ARG A 134 2.67 -8.50 -1.97
N LEU A 135 1.46 -7.98 -1.82
CA LEU A 135 1.20 -6.58 -1.56
C LEU A 135 1.18 -6.29 -0.06
N LEU A 136 1.84 -5.19 0.31
CA LEU A 136 1.76 -4.61 1.64
C LEU A 136 1.05 -3.26 1.55
N LYS A 137 0.01 -3.10 2.34
CA LYS A 137 -0.77 -1.86 2.39
C LYS A 137 0.07 -0.70 2.88
N ARG A 138 -0.14 0.49 2.31
CA ARG A 138 0.47 1.73 2.75
C ARG A 138 -0.57 2.81 2.93
N THR A 139 -0.54 3.46 4.08
CA THR A 139 -1.28 4.69 4.33
C THR A 139 -0.33 5.86 4.10
N ILE A 140 -0.72 6.80 3.24
CA ILE A 140 0.04 8.00 2.89
C ILE A 140 -0.74 9.21 3.38
N LYS A 141 -0.12 10.02 4.23
CA LYS A 141 -0.68 11.28 4.74
C LYS A 141 0.27 12.44 4.40
N LYS A 142 -0.31 13.55 4.01
CA LYS A 142 0.41 14.83 3.81
C LYS A 142 -0.04 15.87 4.79
#